data_ceccc35ce64f8ed487a1340d981e062b
#
_entry.id   ceccc35ce64f8ed487a1340d981e062b
#
_cell.length_a   1.000
_cell.length_b   1.000
_cell.length_c   1.000
_cell.angle_alpha   90.00
_cell.angle_beta   90.00
_cell.angle_gamma   90.00
#
_symmetry.space_group_name_H-M   'P 1'
#
loop_
_entity.id
_entity.type
_entity.pdbx_description
1 polymer ?
#
loop_
_entity_poly.entity_id
_entity_poly.type
_entity_poly.pdbx_seq_one_letter_code
_entity_poly.pdbx_strand_id
1 'polypeptide(L)' 'MKASKYNIYVKKKHGVICFNTFHDIYSFMSAELYELIQAEEYDKISDRQKKYFFKSGLLIDKADVH' A
#
# COMPACT_ATOMS: atom_id res chain seq x y z
N MET A 1 -4.72 -11.03 -1.84
CA MET A 1 -3.97 -9.79 -1.67
C MET A 1 -4.84 -8.77 -0.98
N LYS A 2 -4.31 -8.06 -0.03
CA LYS A 2 -5.01 -6.98 0.65
C LYS A 2 -4.00 -5.99 1.24
N ALA A 3 -4.46 -4.79 1.57
CA ALA A 3 -3.62 -3.82 2.27
C ALA A 3 -3.46 -4.23 3.73
N SER A 4 -2.29 -3.97 4.30
CA SER A 4 -2.04 -4.26 5.70
C SER A 4 -2.92 -3.37 6.59
N LYS A 5 -3.45 -3.92 7.67
CA LYS A 5 -4.22 -3.13 8.64
C LYS A 5 -3.37 -2.13 9.42
N TYR A 6 -2.06 -2.27 9.34
CA TYR A 6 -1.12 -1.38 10.03
C TYR A 6 -0.73 -0.17 9.18
N ASN A 7 -1.32 -0.01 8.00
CA ASN A 7 -1.05 1.14 7.15
C ASN A 7 -1.77 2.37 7.66
N ILE A 8 -1.04 3.48 7.74
CA ILE A 8 -1.60 4.80 8.02
C ILE A 8 -1.34 5.65 6.79
N TYR A 9 -2.38 6.27 6.25
CA TYR A 9 -2.28 7.06 5.05
C TYR A 9 -2.38 8.54 5.37
N VAL A 10 -1.45 9.32 4.85
CA VAL A 10 -1.46 10.77 5.02
C VAL A 10 -1.51 11.40 3.63
N LYS A 11 -2.62 12.04 3.32
CA LYS A 11 -2.81 12.70 2.02
C LYS A 11 -2.01 13.99 1.97
N LYS A 12 -1.24 14.15 0.90
CA LYS A 12 -0.47 15.36 0.66
C LYS A 12 -0.89 15.98 -0.65
N LYS A 13 -0.42 17.20 -0.92
CA LYS A 13 -0.75 17.93 -2.13
C LYS A 13 -0.38 17.17 -3.39
N HIS A 14 0.73 16.46 -3.39
CA HIS A 14 1.27 15.78 -4.57
C HIS A 14 1.14 14.26 -4.51
N GLY A 15 0.44 13.72 -3.52
CA GLY A 15 0.28 12.29 -3.40
C GLY A 15 -0.07 11.88 -1.99
N VAL A 16 0.21 10.62 -1.68
CA VAL A 16 -0.14 10.04 -0.38
C VAL A 16 1.09 9.36 0.20
N ILE A 17 1.35 9.60 1.47
CA ILE A 17 2.39 8.89 2.19
C ILE A 17 1.71 7.80 3.01
N CYS A 18 2.19 6.56 2.86
CA CYS A 18 1.72 5.44 3.66
C CYS A 18 2.82 5.07 4.65
N PHE A 19 2.48 5.05 5.92
CA PHE A 19 3.38 4.57 6.95
C PHE A 19 2.86 3.24 7.46
N ASN A 20 3.65 2.19 7.30
CA ASN A 20 3.30 0.88 7.84
C ASN A 20 3.89 0.74 9.23
N THR A 21 3.03 0.71 10.24
CA THR A 21 3.45 0.71 11.64
C THR A 21 4.05 -0.63 12.07
N PHE A 22 3.71 -1.71 11.37
CA PHE A 22 4.25 -3.03 11.70
C PHE A 22 5.72 -3.14 11.28
N HIS A 23 6.05 -2.64 10.09
CA HIS A 23 7.41 -2.70 9.57
C HIS A 23 8.19 -1.41 9.75
N ASP A 24 7.53 -0.36 10.23
CA ASP A 24 8.15 0.95 10.44
C ASP A 24 8.76 1.50 9.14
N ILE A 25 8.00 1.40 8.06
CA ILE A 25 8.43 1.80 6.72
C ILE A 25 7.48 2.83 6.14
N TYR A 26 8.04 3.88 5.53
CA TYR A 26 7.29 4.87 4.79
C TYR A 26 7.28 4.53 3.31
N SER A 27 6.15 4.73 2.65
CA SER A 27 6.03 4.58 1.20
C SER A 27 5.27 5.76 0.66
N PHE A 28 5.74 6.31 -0.46
CA PHE A 28 5.05 7.39 -1.15
C PHE A 28 4.33 6.83 -2.37
N MET A 29 3.10 7.26 -2.59
CA MET A 29 2.32 6.81 -3.74
C MET A 29 1.52 7.96 -4.31
N SER A 30 1.15 7.85 -5.59
CA SER A 30 0.26 8.83 -6.21
C SER A 30 -1.15 8.69 -5.64
N ALA A 31 -1.94 9.77 -5.75
CA ALA A 31 -3.33 9.73 -5.32
C ALA A 31 -4.11 8.67 -6.09
N GLU A 32 -3.82 8.49 -7.38
CA GLU A 32 -4.45 7.48 -8.21
C GLU A 32 -4.17 6.06 -7.67
N LEU A 33 -2.93 5.80 -7.33
CA LEU A 33 -2.54 4.50 -6.80
C LEU A 33 -3.18 4.25 -5.43
N TYR A 34 -3.26 5.28 -4.60
CA TYR A 34 -3.94 5.20 -3.32
C TYR A 34 -5.42 4.82 -3.51
N GLU A 35 -6.09 5.42 -4.50
CA GLU A 35 -7.49 5.12 -4.77
C GLU A 35 -7.67 3.67 -5.23
N LEU A 36 -6.75 3.16 -6.03
CA LEU A 36 -6.80 1.76 -6.45
C LEU A 36 -6.69 0.81 -5.25
N ILE A 37 -5.82 1.14 -4.31
CA ILE A 37 -5.65 0.35 -3.09
C ILE A 37 -6.92 0.40 -2.23
N GLN A 38 -7.51 1.59 -2.07
CA GLN A 38 -8.73 1.74 -1.28
C GLN A 38 -9.92 1.03 -1.91
N ALA A 39 -9.97 0.99 -3.24
CA ALA A 39 -11.02 0.29 -3.98
C ALA A 39 -10.75 -1.21 -4.12
N GLU A 40 -9.61 -1.68 -3.62
CA GLU A 40 -9.19 -3.08 -3.72
C GLU A 40 -9.06 -3.54 -5.17
N GLU A 41 -8.71 -2.63 -6.07
CA GLU A 41 -8.49 -2.92 -7.48
C GLU A 41 -7.02 -3.23 -7.74
N TYR A 42 -6.51 -4.24 -7.05
CA TYR A 42 -5.09 -4.59 -7.07
C TYR A 42 -4.61 -5.08 -8.43
N ASP A 43 -5.50 -5.63 -9.24
CA ASP A 43 -5.17 -6.09 -10.58
C ASP A 43 -4.79 -4.95 -11.52
N LYS A 44 -5.17 -3.72 -11.19
CA LYS A 44 -4.82 -2.53 -11.96
C LYS A 44 -3.46 -1.96 -11.57
N ILE A 45 -2.86 -2.48 -10.53
CA ILE A 45 -1.54 -2.05 -10.07
C ILE A 45 -0.49 -2.86 -10.82
N SER A 46 0.57 -2.19 -11.30
CA SER A 46 1.63 -2.89 -12.05
C SER A 46 2.34 -3.91 -11.16
N ASP A 47 2.87 -4.96 -11.78
CA ASP A 47 3.57 -6.01 -11.03
C ASP A 47 4.79 -5.46 -10.28
N ARG A 48 5.47 -4.48 -10.87
CA ARG A 48 6.61 -3.83 -10.23
C ARG A 48 6.18 -3.15 -8.93
N GLN A 49 5.07 -2.42 -8.97
CA GLN A 49 4.57 -1.71 -7.80
C GLN A 49 4.03 -2.68 -6.76
N LYS A 50 3.33 -3.73 -7.19
CA LYS A 50 2.87 -4.77 -6.27
C LYS A 50 4.05 -5.39 -5.51
N LYS A 51 5.11 -5.73 -6.24
CA LYS A 51 6.30 -6.32 -5.64
C LYS A 51 6.93 -5.39 -4.61
N TYR A 52 7.01 -4.11 -4.94
CA TYR A 52 7.52 -3.11 -4.02
C TYR A 52 6.66 -3.03 -2.75
N PHE A 53 5.35 -3.02 -2.92
CA PHE A 53 4.44 -2.92 -1.79
C PHE A 53 4.44 -4.17 -0.92
N PHE A 54 4.57 -5.35 -1.51
CA PHE A 54 4.75 -6.57 -0.74
C PHE A 54 6.04 -6.52 0.07
N LYS A 55 7.11 -6.05 -0.55
CA LYS A 55 8.41 -5.97 0.11
C LYS A 55 8.38 -4.98 1.28
N SER A 56 7.65 -3.88 1.13
CA SER A 56 7.55 -2.86 2.18
C SER A 56 6.50 -3.20 3.24
N GLY A 57 5.71 -4.25 3.02
CA GLY A 57 4.67 -4.65 3.96
C GLY A 57 3.36 -3.89 3.81
N LEU A 58 3.27 -3.00 2.84
CA LEU A 58 2.05 -2.23 2.60
C LEU A 58 0.92 -3.12 2.08
N LEU A 59 1.24 -4.09 1.22
CA LEU A 59 0.32 -5.12 0.76
C LEU A 59 0.76 -6.45 1.32
N ILE A 60 -0.19 -7.30 1.67
CA ILE A 60 0.09 -8.62 2.19
C ILE A 60 -0.72 -9.66 1.43
N ASP A 61 -0.25 -10.89 1.45
CA ASP A 61 -1.00 -12.03 0.95
C ASP A 61 -2.16 -12.31 1.89
N LYS A 62 -3.23 -12.92 1.36
CA LYS A 62 -4.37 -13.29 2.21
C LYS A 62 -4.00 -14.26 3.32
N ALA A 63 -2.97 -15.06 3.11
CA ALA A 63 -2.51 -16.02 4.09
C ALA A 63 -1.79 -15.37 5.26
N ASP A 64 -1.28 -14.16 5.07
CA ASP A 64 -0.56 -13.44 6.11
C ASP A 64 -1.56 -12.73 7.02
N VAL A 65 -1.32 -12.83 8.31
CA VAL A 65 -2.16 -12.18 9.31
C VAL A 65 -1.31 -11.17 10.07
N HIS A 66 -1.60 -9.93 9.85
CA HIS A 66 -0.97 -8.84 10.57
C HIS A 66 -1.93 -8.27 11.57
#